data_dbecb0fcc0cd599100a3fe02ebeb9784
#
_entry.id   dbecb0fcc0cd599100a3fe02ebeb9784
#
_cell.length_a   1.000
_cell.length_b   1.000
_cell.length_c   1.000
_cell.angle_alpha   90.00
_cell.angle_beta   90.00
_cell.angle_gamma   90.00
#
_symmetry.space_group_name_H-M   'P 1'
#
loop_
_entity.id
_entity.type
_entity.pdbx_description
1 polymer ?
#
loop_
_entity_poly.entity_id
_entity_poly.type
_entity_poly.pdbx_seq_one_letter_code
_entity_poly.pdbx_strand_id
1 'polypeptide(L)' 'MLFELIGNYKGFIIALILNTGDLIKVETHDLTCAEWWDRNVITHERKYPLPWQNHFFHTYKGEIVVGYHCSDKEPR' A
#
# COMPACT_ATOMS: atom_id res chain seq x y z
N MET A 1 -0.63 -10.31 29.56
CA MET A 1 -0.90 -10.11 29.01
C MET A 1 -0.62 -9.76 28.49
N LEU A 2 -0.34 -9.54 28.16
CA LEU A 2 -0.23 -9.09 27.47
C LEU A 2 -0.42 -9.28 26.81
N PHE A 3 -0.41 -9.47 26.30
CA PHE A 3 -0.65 -9.57 25.41
C PHE A 3 -1.36 -9.57 25.04
N GLU A 4 -1.58 -9.90 25.39
CA GLU A 4 -2.44 -9.65 25.04
C GLU A 4 -2.56 -8.53 24.53
N LEU A 5 -2.41 -7.93 24.96
CA LEU A 5 -2.43 -6.83 24.39
C LEU A 5 -2.02 -6.81 23.07
N ILE A 6 -1.18 -7.56 22.86
CA ILE A 6 -0.79 -7.77 21.61
C ILE A 6 -1.84 -8.17 20.75
N GLY A 7 -2.58 -8.99 21.22
CA GLY A 7 -3.67 -9.51 20.45
C GLY A 7 -4.58 -8.44 19.96
N ASN A 8 -4.47 -7.30 20.53
CA ASN A 8 -5.32 -6.27 20.11
C ASN A 8 -4.85 -5.51 18.94
N TYR A 9 -3.66 -5.76 18.50
CA TYR A 9 -3.17 -5.07 17.36
C TYR A 9 -3.85 -5.61 16.13
N LYS A 10 -4.35 -4.74 15.34
CA LYS A 10 -5.14 -5.19 14.24
C LYS A 10 -4.61 -4.84 12.94
N GLY A 11 -3.59 -4.08 12.85
CA GLY A 11 -3.11 -3.65 11.59
C GLY A 11 -3.86 -2.43 11.09
N PHE A 12 -3.88 -2.28 9.80
CA PHE A 12 -4.39 -1.06 9.20
C PHE A 12 -5.25 -1.38 8.00
N ILE A 13 -5.90 -0.37 7.48
CA ILE A 13 -6.58 -0.47 6.22
C ILE A 13 -5.87 0.47 5.26
N ILE A 14 -5.37 -0.08 4.18
CA ILE A 14 -4.69 0.71 3.17
C ILE A 14 -5.66 0.90 2.01
N ALA A 15 -5.88 2.14 1.63
CA ALA A 15 -6.73 2.45 0.49
C ALA A 15 -5.82 2.84 -0.66
N LEU A 16 -5.73 1.97 -1.65
CA LEU A 16 -4.90 2.22 -2.83
C LEU A 16 -5.67 3.15 -3.75
N ILE A 17 -4.99 4.19 -4.22
CA ILE A 17 -5.60 5.16 -5.10
C ILE A 17 -5.15 4.84 -6.51
N LEU A 18 -6.10 4.47 -7.35
CA LEU A 18 -5.80 4.12 -8.72
C LEU A 18 -5.72 5.37 -9.59
N ASN A 19 -5.05 5.25 -10.72
CA ASN A 19 -4.93 6.40 -11.62
C ASN A 19 -6.27 6.83 -12.21
N THR A 20 -7.30 6.01 -12.08
CA THR A 20 -8.63 6.37 -12.51
C THR A 20 -9.38 7.17 -11.45
N GLY A 21 -8.82 7.23 -10.24
CA GLY A 21 -9.51 7.88 -9.13
C GLY A 21 -10.23 6.90 -8.21
N ASP A 22 -10.31 5.64 -8.61
CA ASP A 22 -10.97 4.64 -7.78
C ASP A 22 -10.10 4.24 -6.62
N LEU A 23 -10.69 3.67 -5.61
CA LEU A 23 -9.97 3.21 -4.42
C LEU A 23 -10.16 1.71 -4.25
N ILE A 24 -9.09 1.06 -3.82
CA ILE A 24 -9.17 -0.34 -3.41
C ILE A 24 -8.74 -0.39 -1.96
N LYS A 25 -9.61 -0.85 -1.08
CA LYS A 25 -9.30 -0.93 0.34
C LYS A 25 -8.92 -2.34 0.71
N VAL A 26 -7.82 -2.48 1.41
CA VAL A 26 -7.32 -3.79 1.82
C VAL A 26 -6.91 -3.72 3.28
N GLU A 27 -7.22 -4.78 4.02
CA GLU A 27 -6.76 -4.89 5.38
C GLU A 27 -5.34 -5.40 5.37
N THR A 28 -4.45 -4.78 6.12
CA THR A 28 -3.05 -5.18 6.10
C THR A 28 -2.73 -6.31 7.07
N HIS A 29 -3.67 -6.61 7.96
CA HIS A 29 -3.50 -7.64 8.99
C HIS A 29 -2.33 -7.29 9.89
N ASP A 30 -1.24 -8.03 9.87
CA ASP A 30 -0.15 -7.81 10.79
C ASP A 30 0.86 -6.79 10.32
N LEU A 31 0.66 -6.22 9.14
CA LEU A 31 1.65 -5.33 8.55
C LEU A 31 1.24 -3.88 8.71
N THR A 32 2.23 -2.99 8.73
CA THR A 32 1.92 -1.58 8.57
C THR A 32 1.57 -1.35 7.10
N CYS A 33 1.01 -0.21 6.80
CA CYS A 33 0.67 0.09 5.41
C CYS A 33 1.92 0.12 4.54
N ALA A 34 3.03 0.65 5.05
CA ALA A 34 4.26 0.69 4.28
C ALA A 34 4.80 -0.71 4.01
N GLU A 35 4.72 -1.59 4.99
CA GLU A 35 5.18 -2.96 4.79
C GLU A 35 4.29 -3.69 3.79
N TRP A 36 2.98 -3.47 3.89
CA TRP A 36 2.05 -4.10 2.97
C TRP A 36 2.31 -3.63 1.55
N TRP A 37 2.55 -2.33 1.40
CA TRP A 37 2.84 -1.74 0.10
C TRP A 37 4.09 -2.39 -0.50
N ASP A 38 5.16 -2.49 0.29
CA ASP A 38 6.40 -3.06 -0.20
C ASP A 38 6.24 -4.51 -0.65
N ARG A 39 5.38 -5.25 0.00
CA ARG A 39 5.21 -6.66 -0.30
C ARG A 39 4.25 -6.95 -1.42
N ASN A 40 3.32 -6.05 -1.66
CA ASN A 40 2.21 -6.34 -2.57
C ASN A 40 2.15 -5.46 -3.81
N VAL A 41 2.72 -4.29 -3.74
CA VAL A 41 2.68 -3.36 -4.86
C VAL A 41 4.02 -3.42 -5.57
N ILE A 42 3.97 -3.57 -6.88
CA ILE A 42 5.18 -3.72 -7.67
C ILE A 42 5.58 -2.36 -8.20
N THR A 43 6.84 -1.99 -8.00
CA THR A 43 7.37 -0.75 -8.52
C THR A 43 8.08 -1.02 -9.84
N HIS A 44 7.74 -0.26 -10.84
CA HIS A 44 8.33 -0.39 -12.17
C HIS A 44 9.11 0.86 -12.49
N GLU A 45 10.14 0.71 -13.27
CA GLU A 45 10.91 1.85 -13.74
C GLU A 45 10.82 1.92 -15.25
N ARG A 46 10.40 3.06 -15.76
CA ARG A 46 10.41 3.30 -17.19
C ARG A 46 11.65 4.12 -17.49
N LYS A 47 12.56 3.56 -18.27
CA LYS A 47 13.82 4.21 -18.56
C LYS A 47 13.76 4.98 -19.88
N TYR A 48 14.44 6.09 -19.89
CA TYR A 48 14.54 6.94 -21.06
C TYR A 48 16.01 7.15 -21.35
N PRO A 49 16.35 7.69 -22.54
CA PRO A 49 17.75 7.93 -22.88
C PRO A 49 18.48 8.79 -21.87
N LEU A 50 17.80 9.75 -21.27
CA LEU A 50 18.41 10.63 -20.29
C LEU A 50 18.00 10.17 -18.91
N PRO A 51 18.95 9.86 -18.03
CA PRO A 51 18.60 9.29 -16.71
C PRO A 51 17.63 10.11 -15.89
N TRP A 52 17.68 11.43 -15.97
CA TRP A 52 16.78 12.22 -15.16
C TRP A 52 15.36 12.21 -15.67
N GLN A 53 15.10 11.56 -16.80
CA GLN A 53 13.76 11.42 -17.33
C GLN A 53 13.11 10.12 -16.94
N ASN A 54 13.84 9.27 -16.24
CA ASN A 54 13.26 7.99 -15.82
C ASN A 54 12.08 8.23 -14.88
N HIS A 55 11.08 7.38 -15.02
CA HIS A 55 9.88 7.46 -14.20
C HIS A 55 9.66 6.16 -13.46
N PHE A 56 9.09 6.27 -12.29
CA PHE A 56 8.68 5.09 -11.53
C PHE A 56 7.16 5.09 -11.46
N PHE A 57 6.59 3.91 -11.53
CA PHE A 57 5.15 3.77 -11.33
C PHE A 57 4.89 2.45 -10.62
N HIS A 58 3.72 2.35 -10.04
CA HIS A 58 3.38 1.20 -9.20
C HIS A 58 2.14 0.52 -9.71
N THR A 59 2.10 -0.81 -9.56
CA THR A 59 0.90 -1.54 -9.93
C THR A 59 0.51 -2.51 -8.84
N TYR A 60 -0.76 -2.80 -8.76
CA TYR A 60 -1.30 -3.80 -7.86
C TYR A 60 -2.35 -4.57 -8.65
N LYS A 61 -2.12 -5.86 -8.83
CA LYS A 61 -3.00 -6.74 -9.60
C LYS A 61 -3.31 -6.16 -10.98
N GLY A 62 -2.28 -5.59 -11.59
CA GLY A 62 -2.42 -5.06 -12.95
C GLY A 62 -2.97 -3.65 -13.04
N GLU A 63 -3.37 -3.05 -11.91
CA GLU A 63 -3.90 -1.70 -11.92
C GLU A 63 -2.81 -0.71 -11.52
N ILE A 64 -2.78 0.45 -12.16
CA ILE A 64 -1.80 1.47 -11.82
C ILE A 64 -2.27 2.20 -10.58
N VAL A 65 -1.39 2.23 -9.58
CA VAL A 65 -1.69 2.85 -8.29
C VAL A 65 -0.84 4.11 -8.17
N VAL A 66 -1.46 5.24 -7.88
CA VAL A 66 -0.74 6.50 -7.78
C VAL A 66 -0.40 6.88 -6.34
N GLY A 67 -0.95 6.17 -5.39
CA GLY A 67 -0.65 6.44 -3.99
C GLY A 67 -1.54 5.63 -3.10
N TYR A 68 -1.45 5.86 -1.79
CA TYR A 68 -2.34 5.18 -0.85
C TYR A 68 -2.62 6.05 0.36
N HIS A 69 -3.69 5.74 1.03
CA HIS A 69 -4.04 6.36 2.28
C HIS A 69 -4.12 5.27 3.34
N CYS A 70 -3.48 5.51 4.46
CA CYS A 70 -3.43 4.52 5.52
C CYS A 70 -4.32 4.97 6.66
N SER A 71 -5.15 4.06 7.15
CA SER A 71 -5.96 4.36 8.32
C SER A 71 -5.92 3.17 9.26
N ASP A 72 -6.13 3.43 10.51
CA ASP A 72 -6.16 2.37 11.50
C ASP A 72 -7.42 1.56 11.31
N LYS A 73 -7.27 0.26 11.52
CA LYS A 73 -8.42 -0.58 11.53
C LYS A 73 -9.20 -0.26 12.80
N GLU A 74 -10.50 -0.14 12.66
CA GLU A 74 -11.33 0.24 13.77
C GLU A 74 -11.34 -0.82 14.83
N PRO A 75 -10.96 -0.55 16.01
CA PRO A 75 -10.86 -1.55 17.03
C PRO A 75 -12.19 -2.05 17.54
N ARG A 76 -13.20 -1.32 17.36
CA ARG A 76 -14.39 -1.76 17.97
C ARG A 76 -15.34 -2.31 17.12
#